data_5b0e219c4853ea2a1d1543be8cb04a29
#
_entry.id   5b0e219c4853ea2a1d1543be8cb04a29
#
_cell.length_a   1.000
_cell.length_b   1.000
_cell.length_c   1.000
_cell.angle_alpha   90.00
_cell.angle_beta   90.00
_cell.angle_gamma   90.00
#
_symmetry.space_group_name_H-M   'P 1'
#
loop_
_entity.id
_entity.type
_entity.pdbx_description
1 polymer ?
#
loop_
_entity_poly.entity_id
_entity_poly.type
_entity_poly.pdbx_seq_one_letter_code
_entity_poly.pdbx_strand_id
1 'polypeptide(L)'
;ALPISTTSTVPSTTTEPEADVADPTPDVPFTVATATVGLLETFRTPDAEEPWWELPNPGPFTGARIVAVVRDLGEMLEVALPVRPNGTTGFVRRSDVSLSTHRARVLVDLDTHRITAWEDGVMVAEGAVALGADGTPTPVGEFYMNEVSEQEDPDTIFGSWIIGLSGFSETLPLVDGMDPAIALHGTNDTSVLGSDVSEGCIRMHDDVVERLSKLPPGTPVEIRS
;
A
#
# COMPACT_ATOMS: atom_id res chain seq x y z
N ALA A 1 -35.25 -58.84 26.00
CA ALA A 1 -35.04 -57.54 25.40
C ALA A 1 -33.72 -56.99 25.87
N LEU A 2 -32.75 -56.86 24.93
CA LEU A 2 -31.43 -56.27 25.16
C LEU A 2 -31.50 -54.81 24.72
N PRO A 3 -30.84 -53.83 25.40
CA PRO A 3 -30.83 -52.47 25.00
C PRO A 3 -29.78 -52.24 23.88
N ILE A 4 -30.17 -51.51 22.82
CA ILE A 4 -29.32 -51.08 21.73
C ILE A 4 -28.56 -49.83 22.18
N SER A 5 -27.22 -49.94 22.32
CA SER A 5 -26.34 -48.79 22.54
C SER A 5 -26.10 -48.03 21.22
N THR A 6 -26.61 -46.81 21.10
CA THR A 6 -26.30 -45.94 19.99
C THR A 6 -25.04 -45.14 20.33
N THR A 7 -23.94 -45.45 19.67
CA THR A 7 -22.70 -44.68 19.72
C THR A 7 -22.85 -43.47 18.81
N SER A 8 -22.94 -42.28 19.40
CA SER A 8 -22.93 -41.02 18.67
C SER A 8 -21.47 -40.64 18.33
N THR A 9 -21.14 -40.67 17.05
CA THR A 9 -19.84 -40.21 16.54
C THR A 9 -19.92 -38.68 16.32
N VAL A 10 -19.22 -37.93 17.15
CA VAL A 10 -19.00 -36.50 16.95
C VAL A 10 -18.01 -36.34 15.81
N PRO A 11 -18.29 -35.54 14.75
CA PRO A 11 -17.28 -35.24 13.73
C PRO A 11 -16.18 -34.37 14.33
N SER A 12 -14.95 -34.85 14.29
CA SER A 12 -13.76 -34.04 14.56
C SER A 12 -13.65 -32.94 13.50
N THR A 13 -13.83 -31.69 13.91
CA THR A 13 -13.48 -30.54 13.11
C THR A 13 -11.96 -30.52 13.04
N THR A 14 -11.40 -30.91 11.91
CA THR A 14 -9.99 -30.69 11.58
C THR A 14 -9.86 -29.19 11.32
N THR A 15 -9.31 -28.47 12.27
CA THR A 15 -8.81 -27.10 12.05
C THR A 15 -7.62 -27.25 11.09
N GLU A 16 -7.77 -26.76 9.85
CA GLU A 16 -6.60 -26.54 8.97
C GLU A 16 -5.62 -25.65 9.73
N PRO A 17 -4.32 -25.96 9.69
CA PRO A 17 -3.33 -25.07 10.27
C PRO A 17 -3.41 -23.75 9.50
N GLU A 18 -3.70 -22.64 10.22
CA GLU A 18 -3.44 -21.28 9.72
C GLU A 18 -2.02 -21.27 9.14
N ALA A 19 -1.91 -20.91 7.88
CA ALA A 19 -0.62 -20.73 7.26
C ALA A 19 0.09 -19.64 8.08
N ASP A 20 1.19 -20.02 8.72
CA ASP A 20 2.06 -19.12 9.45
C ASP A 20 2.64 -18.16 8.41
N VAL A 21 1.98 -17.00 8.22
CA VAL A 21 2.48 -15.94 7.36
C VAL A 21 3.73 -15.41 8.04
N ALA A 22 4.86 -16.01 7.69
CA ALA A 22 6.15 -15.62 8.21
C ALA A 22 6.31 -14.11 8.07
N ASP A 23 6.60 -13.45 9.18
CA ASP A 23 6.90 -12.02 9.20
C ASP A 23 8.04 -11.74 8.21
N PRO A 24 7.78 -11.06 7.06
CA PRO A 24 8.72 -11.05 5.94
C PRO A 24 9.97 -10.23 6.22
N THR A 25 9.97 -9.36 7.21
CA THR A 25 11.15 -8.53 7.53
C THR A 25 11.16 -8.12 8.99
N PRO A 26 12.34 -8.06 9.62
CA PRO A 26 12.46 -7.51 10.96
C PRO A 26 11.89 -6.07 10.99
N ASP A 27 11.41 -5.67 12.16
CA ASP A 27 10.89 -4.33 12.49
C ASP A 27 11.94 -3.22 12.19
N VAL A 28 12.12 -2.93 10.89
CA VAL A 28 13.07 -1.92 10.40
C VAL A 28 12.36 -0.58 10.31
N PRO A 29 12.88 0.46 10.98
CA PRO A 29 12.31 1.80 10.85
C PRO A 29 12.48 2.31 9.41
N PHE A 30 11.45 2.97 8.89
CA PHE A 30 11.49 3.70 7.63
C PHE A 30 11.40 5.20 7.88
N THR A 31 11.97 6.00 6.98
CA THR A 31 11.96 7.46 7.07
C THR A 31 11.15 8.04 5.93
N VAL A 32 10.29 8.99 6.28
CA VAL A 32 9.45 9.75 5.35
C VAL A 32 9.94 11.18 5.30
N ALA A 33 10.06 11.72 4.10
CA ALA A 33 10.32 13.13 3.84
C ALA A 33 9.00 13.80 3.41
N THR A 34 8.54 14.76 4.21
CA THR A 34 7.34 15.57 3.91
C THR A 34 7.79 16.94 3.39
N ALA A 35 7.34 17.32 2.20
CA ALA A 35 7.68 18.61 1.60
C ALA A 35 7.23 19.79 2.47
N THR A 36 8.12 20.75 2.68
CA THR A 36 7.87 22.01 3.37
C THR A 36 7.73 23.18 2.40
N VAL A 37 8.02 22.94 1.11
CA VAL A 37 7.92 23.88 -0.01
C VAL A 37 6.66 23.60 -0.84
N GLY A 38 6.19 24.58 -1.59
CA GLY A 38 4.99 24.41 -2.45
C GLY A 38 5.25 23.58 -3.71
N LEU A 39 6.51 23.41 -4.10
CA LEU A 39 6.96 22.60 -5.22
C LEU A 39 8.24 21.88 -4.79
N LEU A 40 8.19 20.56 -4.71
CA LEU A 40 9.35 19.74 -4.36
C LEU A 40 10.11 19.41 -5.64
N GLU A 41 11.24 20.07 -5.85
CA GLU A 41 12.16 19.78 -6.94
C GLU A 41 12.90 18.47 -6.66
N THR A 42 13.00 17.62 -7.67
CA THR A 42 13.76 16.36 -7.59
C THR A 42 14.86 16.36 -8.64
N PHE A 43 15.95 15.68 -8.37
CA PHE A 43 17.16 15.67 -9.18
C PHE A 43 17.54 14.25 -9.58
N ARG A 44 18.19 14.06 -10.72
CA ARG A 44 18.67 12.74 -11.18
C ARG A 44 19.88 12.25 -10.39
N THR A 45 20.74 13.18 -9.98
CA THR A 45 21.96 12.93 -9.20
C THR A 45 22.07 13.99 -8.10
N PRO A 46 22.80 13.72 -7.01
CA PRO A 46 22.87 14.66 -5.88
C PRO A 46 23.62 15.97 -6.21
N ASP A 47 24.36 16.01 -7.30
CA ASP A 47 25.12 17.16 -7.80
C ASP A 47 24.47 17.84 -9.02
N ALA A 48 23.27 17.41 -9.46
CA ALA A 48 22.56 18.03 -10.56
C ALA A 48 22.09 19.43 -10.18
N GLU A 49 22.24 20.40 -11.10
CA GLU A 49 21.78 21.78 -10.93
C GLU A 49 20.34 21.97 -11.41
N GLU A 50 19.92 21.21 -12.44
CA GLU A 50 18.61 21.32 -13.07
C GLU A 50 17.65 20.28 -12.47
N PRO A 51 16.41 20.68 -12.09
CA PRO A 51 15.38 19.76 -11.66
C PRO A 51 15.03 18.73 -12.74
N TRP A 52 14.75 17.50 -12.32
CA TRP A 52 14.27 16.43 -13.20
C TRP A 52 12.75 16.31 -13.17
N TRP A 53 12.17 16.28 -11.97
CA TRP A 53 10.74 16.32 -11.74
C TRP A 53 10.43 17.42 -10.73
N GLU A 54 9.26 18.00 -10.89
CA GLU A 54 8.69 18.98 -9.97
C GLU A 54 7.39 18.41 -9.42
N LEU A 55 7.38 18.08 -8.13
CA LEU A 55 6.23 17.47 -7.47
C LEU A 55 5.46 18.53 -6.67
N PRO A 56 4.23 18.89 -7.09
CA PRO A 56 3.42 19.86 -6.35
C PRO A 56 3.14 19.43 -4.91
N ASN A 57 3.12 20.40 -4.00
CA ASN A 57 2.67 20.24 -2.61
C ASN A 57 1.59 21.31 -2.32
N PRO A 58 0.36 20.92 -2.00
CA PRO A 58 -0.11 19.55 -1.75
C PRO A 58 -0.08 18.63 -2.99
N GLY A 59 -0.18 17.33 -2.74
CA GLY A 59 -0.31 16.31 -3.77
C GLY A 59 -1.65 16.38 -4.50
N PRO A 60 -1.91 15.47 -5.47
CA PRO A 60 -3.08 15.55 -6.34
C PRO A 60 -4.42 15.41 -5.60
N PHE A 61 -4.44 14.81 -4.40
CA PHE A 61 -5.63 14.62 -3.58
C PHE A 61 -5.65 15.49 -2.31
N THR A 62 -4.92 16.59 -2.29
CA THR A 62 -4.88 17.61 -1.23
C THR A 62 -4.01 17.30 -0.01
N GLY A 63 -3.48 16.09 0.13
CA GLY A 63 -2.52 15.73 1.18
C GLY A 63 -1.15 16.37 0.97
N ALA A 64 -0.37 16.54 2.06
CA ALA A 64 1.01 17.00 1.94
C ALA A 64 1.82 16.05 1.06
N ARG A 65 2.66 16.60 0.18
CA ARG A 65 3.56 15.78 -0.64
C ARG A 65 4.56 15.06 0.27
N ILE A 66 4.55 13.73 0.23
CA ILE A 66 5.50 12.88 0.92
C ILE A 66 6.27 12.02 -0.08
N VAL A 67 7.50 11.65 0.28
CA VAL A 67 8.32 10.67 -0.44
C VAL A 67 9.06 9.80 0.57
N ALA A 68 9.24 8.51 0.25
CA ALA A 68 9.99 7.59 1.11
C ALA A 68 11.48 7.80 0.92
N VAL A 69 12.23 7.92 2.01
CA VAL A 69 13.70 8.08 1.99
C VAL A 69 14.34 6.71 1.80
N VAL A 70 15.11 6.57 0.72
CA VAL A 70 15.90 5.37 0.41
C VAL A 70 17.28 5.46 1.06
N ARG A 71 17.91 6.65 0.99
CA ARG A 71 19.25 6.88 1.53
C ARG A 71 19.44 8.34 1.93
N ASP A 72 20.04 8.56 3.08
CA ASP A 72 20.44 9.89 3.58
C ASP A 72 21.91 10.17 3.19
N LEU A 73 22.13 11.21 2.41
CA LEU A 73 23.45 11.67 1.95
C LEU A 73 23.86 13.01 2.60
N GLY A 74 23.15 13.42 3.65
CA GLY A 74 23.40 14.69 4.34
C GLY A 74 22.54 15.82 3.78
N GLU A 75 23.06 16.63 2.88
CA GLU A 75 22.30 17.76 2.29
C GLU A 75 21.29 17.30 1.23
N MET A 76 21.48 16.14 0.64
CA MET A 76 20.58 15.50 -0.29
C MET A 76 20.05 14.18 0.26
N LEU A 77 18.82 13.87 -0.07
CA LEU A 77 18.18 12.58 0.25
C LEU A 77 17.85 11.88 -1.05
N GLU A 78 18.24 10.62 -1.19
CA GLU A 78 17.69 9.75 -2.21
C GLU A 78 16.32 9.27 -1.78
N VAL A 79 15.32 9.44 -2.63
CA VAL A 79 13.93 9.15 -2.32
C VAL A 79 13.28 8.33 -3.45
N ALA A 80 12.30 7.51 -3.10
CA ALA A 80 11.42 6.86 -4.06
C ALA A 80 10.41 7.89 -4.58
N LEU A 81 10.31 8.02 -5.90
CA LEU A 81 9.45 9.01 -6.56
C LEU A 81 8.11 8.37 -6.96
N PRO A 82 6.97 9.06 -6.72
CA PRO A 82 5.66 8.62 -7.19
C PRO A 82 5.47 9.03 -8.65
N VAL A 83 6.24 8.41 -9.53
CA VAL A 83 6.24 8.65 -10.99
C VAL A 83 6.47 7.35 -11.75
N ARG A 84 6.07 7.31 -13.04
CA ARG A 84 6.43 6.18 -13.93
C ARG A 84 7.85 6.34 -14.50
N PRO A 85 8.54 5.21 -14.70
CA PRO A 85 8.17 3.83 -14.33
C PRO A 85 8.24 3.62 -12.81
N ASN A 86 7.48 2.63 -12.31
CA ASN A 86 7.54 2.21 -10.91
C ASN A 86 8.99 1.92 -10.47
N GLY A 87 9.32 2.18 -9.20
CA GLY A 87 10.68 2.01 -8.67
C GLY A 87 11.66 3.13 -9.03
N THR A 88 11.20 4.20 -9.70
CA THR A 88 12.06 5.36 -9.96
C THR A 88 12.48 6.02 -8.66
N THR A 89 13.80 6.27 -8.51
CA THR A 89 14.37 7.08 -7.44
C THR A 89 14.94 8.38 -7.96
N GLY A 90 15.06 9.37 -7.09
CA GLY A 90 15.70 10.66 -7.37
C GLY A 90 16.19 11.29 -6.09
N PHE A 91 16.68 12.50 -6.18
CA PHE A 91 17.26 13.22 -5.04
C PHE A 91 16.43 14.46 -4.74
N VAL A 92 16.25 14.77 -3.45
CA VAL A 92 15.64 16.02 -2.98
C VAL A 92 16.58 16.73 -2.01
N ARG A 93 16.49 18.04 -1.93
CA ARG A 93 17.25 18.80 -0.93
C ARG A 93 16.66 18.54 0.46
N ARG A 94 17.52 18.26 1.42
CA ARG A 94 17.10 18.08 2.82
C ARG A 94 16.42 19.32 3.39
N SER A 95 16.80 20.51 2.93
CA SER A 95 16.19 21.79 3.33
C SER A 95 14.72 21.93 2.98
N ASP A 96 14.26 21.20 1.96
CA ASP A 96 12.93 21.35 1.36
C ASP A 96 11.90 20.39 1.97
N VAL A 97 12.35 19.57 2.95
CA VAL A 97 11.52 18.55 3.59
C VAL A 97 11.69 18.53 5.11
N SER A 98 10.69 18.04 5.81
CA SER A 98 10.77 17.59 7.19
C SER A 98 10.79 16.06 7.25
N LEU A 99 11.57 15.47 8.16
CA LEU A 99 11.72 14.04 8.28
C LEU A 99 10.92 13.51 9.48
N SER A 100 10.28 12.36 9.29
CA SER A 100 9.72 11.53 10.35
C SER A 100 10.13 10.08 10.17
N THR A 101 10.23 9.33 11.27
CA THR A 101 10.63 7.92 11.24
C THR A 101 9.57 7.11 11.97
N HIS A 102 9.14 6.02 11.36
CA HIS A 102 8.09 5.14 11.85
C HIS A 102 8.48 3.68 11.71
N ARG A 103 7.70 2.78 12.34
CA ARG A 103 7.87 1.32 12.28
C ARG A 103 6.53 0.69 11.91
N ALA A 104 6.16 0.81 10.66
CA ALA A 104 4.97 0.16 10.12
C ALA A 104 5.29 -0.40 8.74
N ARG A 105 4.56 -1.40 8.30
CA ARG A 105 4.65 -1.96 6.95
C ARG A 105 3.38 -2.67 6.56
N VAL A 106 3.17 -2.81 5.28
CA VAL A 106 2.10 -3.58 4.67
C VAL A 106 2.70 -4.56 3.67
N LEU A 107 2.22 -5.78 3.69
CA LEU A 107 2.50 -6.81 2.70
C LEU A 107 1.22 -7.17 1.96
N VAL A 108 1.27 -7.18 0.64
CA VAL A 108 0.25 -7.76 -0.24
C VAL A 108 0.87 -8.96 -0.95
N ASP A 109 0.34 -10.12 -0.67
CA ASP A 109 0.76 -11.38 -1.28
C ASP A 109 -0.27 -11.77 -2.37
N LEU A 110 0.18 -11.71 -3.63
CA LEU A 110 -0.68 -11.91 -4.80
C LEU A 110 -1.08 -13.38 -4.94
N ASP A 111 -0.18 -14.32 -4.62
CA ASP A 111 -0.45 -15.75 -4.77
C ASP A 111 -1.53 -16.23 -3.79
N THR A 112 -1.57 -15.65 -2.60
CA THR A 112 -2.53 -16.02 -1.55
C THR A 112 -3.73 -15.09 -1.46
N HIS A 113 -3.77 -14.00 -2.24
CA HIS A 113 -4.81 -12.96 -2.17
C HIS A 113 -4.98 -12.42 -0.75
N ARG A 114 -3.87 -12.10 -0.09
CA ARG A 114 -3.89 -11.61 1.29
C ARG A 114 -3.14 -10.30 1.44
N ILE A 115 -3.63 -9.49 2.36
CA ILE A 115 -2.93 -8.31 2.87
C ILE A 115 -2.69 -8.50 4.37
N THR A 116 -1.50 -8.11 4.82
CA THR A 116 -1.15 -8.09 6.24
C THR A 116 -0.39 -6.81 6.56
N ALA A 117 -0.66 -6.21 7.71
CA ALA A 117 -0.01 -4.98 8.15
C ALA A 117 0.47 -5.08 9.59
N TRP A 118 1.61 -4.47 9.85
CA TRP A 118 2.24 -4.42 11.17
C TRP A 118 2.59 -2.98 11.53
N GLU A 119 2.54 -2.67 12.82
CA GLU A 119 3.05 -1.45 13.42
C GLU A 119 3.79 -1.82 14.70
N ASP A 120 5.02 -1.30 14.87
CA ASP A 120 5.90 -1.63 15.99
C ASP A 120 6.07 -3.15 16.25
N GLY A 121 6.11 -3.94 15.18
CA GLY A 121 6.23 -5.39 15.22
C GLY A 121 4.93 -6.15 15.58
N VAL A 122 3.83 -5.44 15.79
CA VAL A 122 2.52 -6.03 16.09
C VAL A 122 1.66 -6.04 14.82
N MET A 123 1.05 -7.17 14.50
CA MET A 123 0.07 -7.26 13.41
C MET A 123 -1.19 -6.46 13.78
N VAL A 124 -1.52 -5.45 12.97
CA VAL A 124 -2.64 -4.53 13.20
C VAL A 124 -3.81 -4.75 12.25
N ALA A 125 -3.54 -5.33 11.08
CA ALA A 125 -4.59 -5.69 10.12
C ALA A 125 -4.17 -6.90 9.29
N GLU A 126 -5.15 -7.73 8.92
CA GLU A 126 -5.03 -8.75 7.90
C GLU A 126 -6.38 -9.00 7.23
N GLY A 127 -6.36 -9.49 5.98
CA GLY A 127 -7.59 -9.82 5.28
C GLY A 127 -7.36 -10.39 3.88
N ALA A 128 -8.45 -10.93 3.30
CA ALA A 128 -8.48 -11.30 1.90
C ALA A 128 -8.61 -10.05 1.03
N VAL A 129 -7.98 -10.08 -0.16
CA VAL A 129 -8.04 -8.99 -1.13
C VAL A 129 -8.50 -9.46 -2.50
N ALA A 130 -9.12 -8.56 -3.27
CA ALA A 130 -9.26 -8.74 -4.71
C ALA A 130 -8.20 -7.90 -5.43
N LEU A 131 -7.63 -8.46 -6.47
CA LEU A 131 -6.47 -7.96 -7.20
C LEU A 131 -6.81 -7.58 -8.63
N GLY A 132 -5.82 -7.06 -9.35
CA GLY A 132 -5.93 -6.72 -10.77
C GLY A 132 -6.10 -7.95 -11.64
N ALA A 133 -7.02 -7.88 -12.61
CA ALA A 133 -7.22 -8.93 -13.61
C ALA A 133 -6.00 -9.09 -14.54
N ASP A 134 -5.90 -10.23 -15.26
CA ASP A 134 -4.79 -10.55 -16.19
C ASP A 134 -4.39 -9.42 -17.14
N GLY A 135 -5.37 -8.63 -17.60
CA GLY A 135 -5.12 -7.50 -18.52
C GLY A 135 -4.65 -6.21 -17.84
N THR A 136 -4.87 -6.11 -16.53
CA THR A 136 -4.58 -4.94 -15.70
C THR A 136 -4.05 -5.39 -14.33
N PRO A 137 -2.94 -6.15 -14.27
CA PRO A 137 -2.47 -6.76 -13.05
C PRO A 137 -2.09 -5.72 -11.99
N THR A 138 -2.24 -6.08 -10.73
CA THR A 138 -1.62 -5.36 -9.62
C THR A 138 -0.10 -5.42 -9.77
N PRO A 139 0.62 -4.29 -9.81
CA PRO A 139 2.06 -4.29 -10.03
C PRO A 139 2.81 -4.83 -8.80
N VAL A 140 3.82 -5.67 -9.05
CA VAL A 140 4.76 -6.15 -8.04
C VAL A 140 5.81 -5.07 -7.76
N GLY A 141 6.22 -4.90 -6.51
CA GLY A 141 7.29 -3.99 -6.15
C GLY A 141 7.16 -3.40 -4.74
N GLU A 142 8.05 -2.45 -4.47
CA GLU A 142 8.09 -1.68 -3.23
C GLU A 142 7.43 -0.32 -3.46
N PHE A 143 6.39 -0.05 -2.71
CA PHE A 143 5.61 1.19 -2.75
C PHE A 143 5.49 1.79 -1.35
N TYR A 144 4.81 2.91 -1.23
CA TYR A 144 4.45 3.48 0.06
C TYR A 144 3.06 4.12 -0.01
N MET A 145 2.40 4.21 1.12
CA MET A 145 1.12 4.91 1.27
C MET A 145 1.34 6.40 1.05
N ASN A 146 0.85 6.91 -0.07
CA ASN A 146 1.09 8.29 -0.49
C ASN A 146 0.02 9.24 0.07
N GLU A 147 -1.21 8.78 0.16
CA GLU A 147 -2.35 9.58 0.58
C GLU A 147 -3.45 8.70 1.18
N VAL A 148 -4.21 9.26 2.11
CA VAL A 148 -5.33 8.58 2.78
C VAL A 148 -6.56 9.47 2.71
N SER A 149 -7.69 8.95 2.18
CA SER A 149 -8.94 9.69 2.04
C SER A 149 -10.12 8.86 2.55
N GLU A 150 -10.86 9.43 3.48
CA GLU A 150 -12.16 8.90 3.90
C GLU A 150 -13.22 9.20 2.84
N GLN A 151 -14.09 8.24 2.58
CA GLN A 151 -15.15 8.40 1.59
C GLN A 151 -16.46 8.82 2.28
N GLU A 152 -17.16 9.80 1.68
CA GLU A 152 -18.45 10.27 2.21
C GLU A 152 -19.54 9.20 2.14
N ASP A 153 -19.49 8.35 1.12
CA ASP A 153 -20.42 7.24 0.89
C ASP A 153 -19.66 5.92 0.83
N PRO A 154 -19.70 5.10 1.88
CA PRO A 154 -19.03 3.81 1.93
C PRO A 154 -19.71 2.73 1.06
N ASP A 155 -20.94 2.95 0.60
CA ASP A 155 -21.67 1.98 -0.23
C ASP A 155 -21.26 2.00 -1.71
N THR A 156 -20.13 2.63 -2.02
CA THR A 156 -19.54 2.67 -3.36
C THR A 156 -18.56 1.51 -3.58
N ILE A 157 -18.08 1.36 -4.82
CA ILE A 157 -17.05 0.38 -5.18
C ILE A 157 -15.70 0.63 -4.45
N PHE A 158 -15.51 1.81 -3.85
CA PHE A 158 -14.30 2.19 -3.13
C PHE A 158 -14.40 1.95 -1.62
N GLY A 159 -15.61 1.62 -1.12
CA GLY A 159 -15.81 1.43 0.32
C GLY A 159 -15.60 2.70 1.14
N SER A 160 -15.23 2.53 2.41
CA SER A 160 -15.10 3.62 3.38
C SER A 160 -13.82 4.46 3.27
N TRP A 161 -12.72 3.88 2.73
CA TRP A 161 -11.41 4.53 2.63
C TRP A 161 -10.71 4.21 1.32
N ILE A 162 -9.96 5.18 0.81
CA ILE A 162 -9.00 5.02 -0.28
C ILE A 162 -7.63 5.43 0.23
N ILE A 163 -6.65 4.55 0.04
CA ILE A 163 -5.24 4.78 0.36
C ILE A 163 -4.47 4.69 -0.95
N GLY A 164 -4.07 5.84 -1.49
CA GLY A 164 -3.24 5.92 -2.69
C GLY A 164 -1.84 5.41 -2.43
N LEU A 165 -1.29 4.65 -3.36
CA LEU A 165 0.10 4.21 -3.34
C LEU A 165 0.98 5.08 -4.23
N SER A 166 2.28 5.04 -4.00
CA SER A 166 3.29 5.67 -4.87
C SER A 166 3.46 4.97 -6.22
N GLY A 167 2.73 3.87 -6.44
CA GLY A 167 2.79 3.03 -7.64
C GLY A 167 1.65 3.32 -8.61
N PHE A 168 1.88 2.93 -9.86
CA PHE A 168 0.96 3.13 -10.97
C PHE A 168 0.75 1.81 -11.72
N SER A 169 -0.41 1.66 -12.37
CA SER A 169 -0.62 0.58 -13.33
C SER A 169 0.41 0.67 -14.45
N GLU A 170 1.02 -0.45 -14.83
CA GLU A 170 1.98 -0.50 -15.93
C GLU A 170 1.33 -0.75 -17.30
N THR A 171 0.05 -1.13 -17.30
CA THR A 171 -0.68 -1.52 -18.52
C THR A 171 -1.72 -0.50 -18.95
N LEU A 172 -2.33 0.24 -18.00
CA LEU A 172 -3.35 1.23 -18.32
C LEU A 172 -2.72 2.47 -18.98
N PRO A 173 -3.40 3.06 -19.99
CA PRO A 173 -3.04 4.36 -20.54
C PRO A 173 -3.29 5.47 -19.51
N LEU A 174 -2.86 6.69 -19.84
CA LEU A 174 -3.20 7.87 -19.04
C LEU A 174 -4.72 8.01 -18.93
N VAL A 175 -5.21 8.32 -17.73
CA VAL A 175 -6.62 8.64 -17.44
C VAL A 175 -6.68 10.13 -17.17
N ASP A 176 -7.44 10.86 -17.99
CA ASP A 176 -7.52 12.33 -17.92
C ASP A 176 -6.17 13.05 -17.92
N GLY A 177 -5.18 12.47 -18.62
CA GLY A 177 -3.82 13.00 -18.71
C GLY A 177 -2.93 12.69 -17.51
N MET A 178 -3.40 11.93 -16.54
CA MET A 178 -2.65 11.49 -15.36
C MET A 178 -2.31 10.00 -15.42
N ASP A 179 -1.20 9.63 -14.81
CA ASP A 179 -0.86 8.23 -14.62
C ASP A 179 -1.89 7.53 -13.70
N PRO A 180 -2.40 6.35 -14.07
CA PRO A 180 -3.39 5.61 -13.28
C PRO A 180 -2.73 5.03 -12.02
N ALA A 181 -2.91 5.73 -10.89
CA ALA A 181 -2.38 5.33 -9.59
C ALA A 181 -3.06 4.06 -9.07
N ILE A 182 -2.29 3.22 -8.39
CA ILE A 182 -2.78 2.07 -7.63
C ILE A 182 -3.19 2.51 -6.23
N ALA A 183 -4.28 1.94 -5.74
CA ALA A 183 -4.77 2.22 -4.39
C ALA A 183 -5.17 0.93 -3.65
N LEU A 184 -5.08 0.99 -2.33
CA LEU A 184 -5.77 0.09 -1.40
C LEU A 184 -7.11 0.73 -1.06
N HIS A 185 -8.21 -0.01 -1.16
CA HIS A 185 -9.51 0.56 -0.82
C HIS A 185 -10.53 -0.49 -0.37
N GLY A 186 -11.59 -0.05 0.26
CA GLY A 186 -12.72 -0.90 0.61
C GLY A 186 -13.50 -1.39 -0.61
N THR A 187 -14.62 -2.06 -0.36
CA THR A 187 -15.53 -2.50 -1.43
C THR A 187 -16.93 -2.74 -0.89
N ASN A 188 -17.94 -2.35 -1.66
CA ASN A 188 -19.33 -2.73 -1.41
C ASN A 188 -19.68 -4.14 -1.91
N ASP A 189 -18.78 -4.82 -2.63
CA ASP A 189 -18.93 -6.20 -3.07
C ASP A 189 -17.82 -7.09 -2.51
N THR A 190 -18.06 -7.67 -1.34
CA THR A 190 -17.11 -8.56 -0.69
C THR A 190 -17.03 -9.97 -1.30
N SER A 191 -17.95 -10.31 -2.23
CA SER A 191 -17.94 -11.61 -2.90
C SER A 191 -16.77 -11.77 -3.88
N VAL A 192 -16.14 -10.65 -4.29
CA VAL A 192 -14.98 -10.67 -5.20
C VAL A 192 -13.65 -10.90 -4.49
N LEU A 193 -13.60 -10.84 -3.16
CA LEU A 193 -12.37 -11.04 -2.40
C LEU A 193 -11.81 -12.46 -2.63
N GLY A 194 -10.50 -12.54 -2.87
CA GLY A 194 -9.83 -13.78 -3.29
C GLY A 194 -9.81 -13.99 -4.81
N SER A 195 -10.12 -12.96 -5.63
CA SER A 195 -10.13 -13.07 -7.10
C SER A 195 -9.46 -11.88 -7.79
N ASP A 196 -9.11 -12.06 -9.07
CA ASP A 196 -8.44 -11.07 -9.93
C ASP A 196 -9.46 -10.38 -10.84
N VAL A 197 -10.01 -9.24 -10.38
CA VAL A 197 -11.17 -8.58 -11.03
C VAL A 197 -11.05 -7.07 -11.14
N SER A 198 -10.00 -6.47 -10.59
CA SER A 198 -9.81 -5.02 -10.61
C SER A 198 -8.98 -4.54 -11.81
N GLU A 199 -8.84 -3.24 -11.93
CA GLU A 199 -7.94 -2.59 -12.89
C GLU A 199 -6.56 -2.31 -12.27
N GLY A 200 -6.15 -3.11 -11.26
CA GLY A 200 -4.85 -3.03 -10.59
C GLY A 200 -4.95 -2.58 -9.12
N CYS A 201 -6.01 -1.90 -8.71
CA CYS A 201 -6.24 -1.56 -7.31
C CYS A 201 -6.52 -2.79 -6.45
N ILE A 202 -6.20 -2.70 -5.18
CA ILE A 202 -6.32 -3.79 -4.20
C ILE A 202 -7.55 -3.50 -3.35
N ARG A 203 -8.60 -4.36 -3.50
CA ARG A 203 -9.88 -4.22 -2.78
C ARG A 203 -9.87 -5.10 -1.54
N MET A 204 -10.48 -4.63 -0.47
CA MET A 204 -10.56 -5.37 0.79
C MET A 204 -11.84 -5.06 1.56
N HIS A 205 -12.07 -5.75 2.66
CA HIS A 205 -13.11 -5.39 3.61
C HIS A 205 -12.87 -4.00 4.21
N ASP A 206 -13.94 -3.27 4.48
CA ASP A 206 -13.88 -1.91 5.04
C ASP A 206 -13.20 -1.85 6.41
N ASP A 207 -13.40 -2.85 7.25
CA ASP A 207 -12.72 -2.91 8.55
C ASP A 207 -11.20 -3.11 8.43
N VAL A 208 -10.72 -3.71 7.35
CA VAL A 208 -9.29 -3.86 7.07
C VAL A 208 -8.71 -2.53 6.59
N VAL A 209 -9.32 -1.91 5.56
CA VAL A 209 -8.81 -0.64 5.04
C VAL A 209 -8.91 0.49 6.08
N GLU A 210 -9.92 0.49 6.95
CA GLU A 210 -10.02 1.43 8.07
C GLU A 210 -8.86 1.29 9.06
N ARG A 211 -8.37 0.08 9.33
CA ARG A 211 -7.17 -0.13 10.16
C ARG A 211 -5.92 0.35 9.45
N LEU A 212 -5.79 0.08 8.15
CA LEU A 212 -4.67 0.57 7.35
C LEU A 212 -4.64 2.09 7.28
N SER A 213 -5.80 2.77 7.24
CA SER A 213 -5.86 4.23 7.18
C SER A 213 -5.28 4.94 8.41
N LYS A 214 -5.10 4.21 9.51
CA LYS A 214 -4.52 4.71 10.78
C LYS A 214 -3.00 4.60 10.83
N LEU A 215 -2.39 3.88 9.87
CA LEU A 215 -0.93 3.77 9.79
C LEU A 215 -0.29 5.10 9.40
N PRO A 216 0.97 5.34 9.81
CA PRO A 216 1.68 6.57 9.49
C PRO A 216 1.75 6.81 7.96
N PRO A 217 1.63 8.06 7.50
CA PRO A 217 1.89 8.40 6.10
C PRO A 217 3.27 7.92 5.65
N GLY A 218 3.37 7.41 4.42
CA GLY A 218 4.59 6.86 3.87
C GLY A 218 4.89 5.42 4.31
N THR A 219 3.99 4.75 5.05
CA THR A 219 4.15 3.33 5.39
C THR A 219 4.50 2.52 4.14
N PRO A 220 5.61 1.75 4.16
CA PRO A 220 6.00 0.88 3.06
C PRO A 220 4.94 -0.18 2.76
N VAL A 221 4.74 -0.45 1.47
CA VAL A 221 3.84 -1.47 0.96
C VAL A 221 4.61 -2.35 -0.01
N GLU A 222 4.94 -3.55 0.41
CA GLU A 222 5.51 -4.60 -0.44
C GLU A 222 4.38 -5.33 -1.13
N ILE A 223 4.43 -5.44 -2.46
CA ILE A 223 3.53 -6.25 -3.27
C ILE A 223 4.36 -7.32 -3.95
N ARG A 224 4.08 -8.58 -3.65
CA ARG A 224 4.84 -9.74 -4.16
C ARG A 224 3.95 -10.87 -4.62
N SER A 225 4.52 -11.73 -5.47
CA SER A 225 4.01 -13.05 -5.89
C SER A 225 4.86 -14.17 -5.31
#